data_839b63cb5dfc8458f1b5803010743bb9
#
_entry.id   839b63cb5dfc8458f1b5803010743bb9
#
_cell.length_a   1.000
_cell.length_b   1.000
_cell.length_c   1.000
_cell.angle_alpha   90.00
_cell.angle_beta   90.00
_cell.angle_gamma   90.00
#
_symmetry.space_group_name_H-M   'P 1'
#
loop_
_entity.id
_entity.type
_entity.pdbx_description
1 polymer ?
#
loop_
_entity_poly.entity_id
_entity_poly.type
_entity_poly.pdbx_seq_one_letter_code
_entity_poly.pdbx_strand_id
1 'polypeptide(L)'
;MILNKLFTQDYQLWLSLNDNFVEHKYIKKLSIEHRDYQDNLAKQAISENCLIVLPTGLGKTTVALHVIAEFISRRKGGVLFLAPTRVLAHQHYEFLKNNLLIDDIALITGEDLLAKRKKMWVNSVICATPEIAKNDLDRQIVSPEQFSLVIFDEAHRTVGDYAYSGIAERLANIDVRIIGMTATLPSDKQKAEEMIRTLKIASIAQRTEESPDVTPYVQETDTQWIMVELPPEMKVIQSLIKSAIDSRYQDLRRMGVGLTGSRSMSELLRVRNYVLRQNRGAAKPLFTAIRLIHALNTLESHGVTSFLRFCERTREKKGVGIRDLFENDLNFGKAIRLAKEAQTKGIEHSKMEKLYEVLQGISGKALVFTSYRDSVDVIHQKLNEMGIPAGFLIGKAGESGLKQKKQIETIQKFRDGEYKVLIATRVGEEGLDISEVNLVVFFDNVPSSIRYVQRKGRTGRKDFGRLVVLIAKDTTDETYYWIGKRKVTAAKGMGDKMTKYLEKETPKAKSGLDSFF
;
A
#
# COMPACT_ATOMS: atom_id res chain seq x y z
N MET A 1 37.25 0.79 47.59
CA MET A 1 36.04 -0.05 47.59
C MET A 1 34.89 0.56 46.79
N ILE A 2 34.75 1.88 46.72
CA ILE A 2 33.67 2.57 45.98
C ILE A 2 33.92 2.58 44.44
N LEU A 3 35.17 2.73 44.00
CA LEU A 3 35.54 2.72 42.56
C LEU A 3 35.31 1.35 41.88
N ASN A 4 35.48 0.23 42.59
CA ASN A 4 35.19 -1.11 42.02
C ASN A 4 33.69 -1.40 41.87
N LYS A 5 32.82 -0.76 42.67
CA LYS A 5 31.37 -0.92 42.53
C LYS A 5 30.79 -0.14 41.34
N LEU A 6 31.37 1.02 41.03
CA LEU A 6 30.97 1.81 39.84
C LEU A 6 31.38 1.10 38.54
N PHE A 7 32.60 0.57 38.46
CA PHE A 7 33.07 -0.20 37.31
C PHE A 7 32.26 -1.49 37.05
N THR A 8 31.80 -2.18 38.10
CA THR A 8 30.97 -3.38 37.97
C THR A 8 29.53 -3.06 37.60
N GLN A 9 28.97 -1.93 38.05
CA GLN A 9 27.63 -1.48 37.63
C GLN A 9 27.61 -1.00 36.17
N ASP A 10 28.61 -0.21 35.76
CA ASP A 10 28.73 0.23 34.36
C ASP A 10 29.02 -0.93 33.42
N TYR A 11 29.82 -1.93 33.83
CA TYR A 11 30.08 -3.12 33.05
C TYR A 11 28.88 -4.06 32.95
N GLN A 12 28.09 -4.21 34.02
CA GLN A 12 26.84 -4.96 33.96
C GLN A 12 25.76 -4.22 33.15
N LEU A 13 25.69 -2.89 33.23
CA LEU A 13 24.85 -2.06 32.39
C LEU A 13 25.27 -2.15 30.91
N TRP A 14 26.58 -2.17 30.64
CA TRP A 14 27.12 -2.34 29.30
C TRP A 14 26.88 -3.74 28.73
N LEU A 15 26.99 -4.80 29.56
CA LEU A 15 26.62 -6.17 29.16
C LEU A 15 25.12 -6.30 28.88
N SER A 16 24.25 -5.74 29.74
CA SER A 16 22.82 -5.78 29.57
C SER A 16 22.32 -4.93 28.37
N LEU A 17 23.07 -3.89 27.99
CA LEU A 17 22.81 -3.12 26.78
C LEU A 17 23.20 -3.88 25.51
N ASN A 18 24.28 -4.67 25.55
CA ASN A 18 24.72 -5.47 24.40
C ASN A 18 23.77 -6.64 24.09
N ASP A 19 23.19 -7.27 25.11
CA ASP A 19 22.21 -8.38 24.93
C ASP A 19 20.92 -7.96 24.18
N ASN A 20 20.67 -6.65 24.08
CA ASN A 20 19.50 -6.11 23.40
C ASN A 20 19.72 -5.80 21.90
N PHE A 21 20.93 -6.02 21.38
CA PHE A 21 21.26 -5.71 19.98
C PHE A 21 21.69 -6.95 19.21
N VAL A 22 21.44 -6.92 17.89
CA VAL A 22 21.85 -8.00 16.99
C VAL A 22 23.37 -8.07 16.87
N GLU A 23 23.94 -9.24 17.18
CA GLU A 23 25.36 -9.54 16.95
C GLU A 23 25.54 -10.39 15.69
N HIS A 24 26.15 -9.81 14.67
CA HIS A 24 26.53 -10.50 13.45
C HIS A 24 27.76 -9.87 12.80
N LYS A 25 28.63 -10.69 12.18
CA LYS A 25 29.88 -10.23 11.56
C LYS A 25 29.72 -9.10 10.56
N TYR A 26 28.62 -9.09 9.82
CA TYR A 26 28.32 -8.12 8.75
C TYR A 26 27.27 -7.08 9.14
N ILE A 27 26.80 -7.05 10.38
CA ILE A 27 25.88 -6.02 10.88
C ILE A 27 26.65 -5.10 11.83
N LYS A 28 26.44 -3.79 11.69
CA LYS A 28 27.08 -2.79 12.58
C LYS A 28 26.60 -2.99 14.01
N LYS A 29 27.54 -2.99 14.94
CA LYS A 29 27.25 -3.13 16.37
C LYS A 29 26.28 -2.03 16.83
N LEU A 30 25.37 -2.38 17.70
CA LEU A 30 24.39 -1.46 18.32
C LEU A 30 23.49 -0.69 17.31
N SER A 31 23.37 -1.19 16.08
CA SER A 31 22.55 -0.53 15.06
C SER A 31 21.12 -1.07 14.99
N ILE A 32 20.92 -2.32 15.39
CA ILE A 32 19.62 -3.01 15.29
C ILE A 32 19.29 -3.69 16.62
N GLU A 33 18.14 -3.35 17.20
CA GLU A 33 17.60 -4.04 18.37
C GLU A 33 17.29 -5.51 18.05
N HIS A 34 17.66 -6.41 18.94
CA HIS A 34 17.35 -7.82 18.84
C HIS A 34 15.86 -8.07 19.13
N ARG A 35 15.21 -8.85 18.27
CA ARG A 35 13.82 -9.29 18.43
C ARG A 35 13.66 -10.73 17.98
N ASP A 36 13.30 -11.61 18.90
CA ASP A 36 13.22 -13.07 18.67
C ASP A 36 12.40 -13.46 17.43
N TYR A 37 11.26 -12.81 17.21
CA TYR A 37 10.42 -13.12 16.05
C TYR A 37 11.12 -12.78 14.72
N GLN A 38 11.97 -11.74 14.68
CA GLN A 38 12.71 -11.36 13.47
C GLN A 38 13.78 -12.41 13.15
N ASP A 39 14.49 -12.88 14.16
CA ASP A 39 15.48 -13.95 14.05
C ASP A 39 14.82 -15.27 13.60
N ASN A 40 13.69 -15.62 14.19
CA ASN A 40 12.95 -16.84 13.82
C ASN A 40 12.47 -16.79 12.36
N LEU A 41 11.96 -15.65 11.91
CA LEU A 41 11.56 -15.42 10.51
C LEU A 41 12.78 -15.49 9.57
N ALA A 42 13.91 -14.89 9.95
CA ALA A 42 15.14 -14.91 9.17
C ALA A 42 15.72 -16.33 9.04
N LYS A 43 15.77 -17.10 10.14
CA LYS A 43 16.22 -18.50 10.13
C LYS A 43 15.41 -19.36 9.16
N GLN A 44 14.09 -19.23 9.14
CA GLN A 44 13.24 -19.94 8.18
C GLN A 44 13.53 -19.51 6.75
N ALA A 45 13.66 -18.21 6.49
CA ALA A 45 13.95 -17.67 5.16
C ALA A 45 15.37 -18.04 4.64
N ILE A 46 16.32 -18.28 5.51
CA ILE A 46 17.66 -18.77 5.14
C ILE A 46 17.61 -20.23 4.69
N SER A 47 16.76 -21.05 5.29
CA SER A 47 16.73 -22.50 5.03
C SER A 47 16.13 -22.89 3.68
N GLU A 48 15.10 -22.16 3.22
CA GLU A 48 14.34 -22.48 2.01
C GLU A 48 13.69 -21.24 1.37
N ASN A 49 13.15 -21.37 0.16
CA ASN A 49 12.38 -20.28 -0.46
C ASN A 49 11.16 -19.96 0.41
N CYS A 50 11.11 -18.75 0.92
CA CYS A 50 10.18 -18.40 1.98
C CYS A 50 9.38 -17.13 1.65
N LEU A 51 8.09 -17.17 2.01
CA LEU A 51 7.24 -15.99 2.01
C LEU A 51 7.11 -15.45 3.45
N ILE A 52 7.72 -14.31 3.71
CA ILE A 52 7.61 -13.60 4.98
C ILE A 52 6.35 -12.75 4.97
N VAL A 53 5.40 -13.06 5.85
CA VAL A 53 4.17 -12.30 6.04
C VAL A 53 4.22 -11.61 7.40
N LEU A 54 4.53 -10.32 7.39
CA LEU A 54 4.73 -9.54 8.60
C LEU A 54 4.09 -8.15 8.44
N PRO A 55 3.21 -7.71 9.34
CA PRO A 55 2.59 -6.39 9.30
C PRO A 55 3.60 -5.25 9.11
N THR A 56 3.15 -4.15 8.53
CA THR A 56 3.97 -2.96 8.35
C THR A 56 4.37 -2.40 9.72
N GLY A 57 5.62 -1.95 9.88
CA GLY A 57 6.13 -1.42 11.14
C GLY A 57 6.84 -2.46 12.02
N LEU A 58 6.64 -3.76 11.79
CA LEU A 58 7.28 -4.83 12.57
C LEU A 58 8.66 -5.24 12.01
N GLY A 59 9.25 -4.47 11.09
CA GLY A 59 10.65 -4.64 10.68
C GLY A 59 10.90 -5.71 9.62
N LYS A 60 10.06 -5.81 8.56
CA LYS A 60 10.36 -6.66 7.39
C LYS A 60 11.76 -6.43 6.82
N THR A 61 12.17 -5.16 6.74
CA THR A 61 13.51 -4.79 6.26
C THR A 61 14.62 -5.26 7.19
N THR A 62 14.36 -5.32 8.50
CA THR A 62 15.30 -5.88 9.49
C THR A 62 15.45 -7.39 9.31
N VAL A 63 14.35 -8.12 9.09
CA VAL A 63 14.41 -9.55 8.76
C VAL A 63 15.22 -9.78 7.48
N ALA A 64 15.01 -8.95 6.45
CA ALA A 64 15.80 -9.01 5.23
C ALA A 64 17.29 -8.73 5.48
N LEU A 65 17.63 -7.77 6.35
CA LEU A 65 19.00 -7.46 6.75
C LEU A 65 19.70 -8.69 7.36
N HIS A 66 19.03 -9.43 8.28
CA HIS A 66 19.57 -10.65 8.89
C HIS A 66 19.85 -11.72 7.82
N VAL A 67 18.91 -11.92 6.90
CA VAL A 67 19.08 -12.88 5.80
C VAL A 67 20.22 -12.47 4.87
N ILE A 68 20.29 -11.20 4.48
CA ILE A 68 21.36 -10.66 3.63
C ILE A 68 22.72 -10.84 4.29
N ALA A 69 22.86 -10.46 5.56
CA ALA A 69 24.11 -10.60 6.32
C ALA A 69 24.59 -12.06 6.35
N GLU A 70 23.68 -13.00 6.56
CA GLU A 70 23.99 -14.43 6.57
C GLU A 70 24.39 -14.94 5.18
N PHE A 71 23.73 -14.50 4.10
CA PHE A 71 24.09 -14.88 2.73
C PHE A 71 25.46 -14.34 2.32
N ILE A 72 25.78 -13.10 2.67
CA ILE A 72 27.13 -12.52 2.47
C ILE A 72 28.18 -13.34 3.22
N SER A 73 27.86 -13.85 4.42
CA SER A 73 28.77 -14.66 5.23
C SER A 73 29.07 -16.03 4.64
N ARG A 74 28.07 -16.70 4.05
CA ARG A 74 28.16 -18.14 3.72
C ARG A 74 28.27 -18.42 2.24
N ARG A 75 27.74 -17.59 1.35
CA ARG A 75 27.63 -17.89 -0.07
C ARG A 75 28.41 -16.93 -0.95
N LYS A 76 29.01 -17.48 -2.01
CA LYS A 76 29.52 -16.68 -3.12
C LYS A 76 28.33 -16.35 -4.05
N GLY A 77 28.08 -15.10 -4.31
CA GLY A 77 27.04 -14.60 -5.18
C GLY A 77 26.39 -13.33 -4.65
N GLY A 78 25.87 -12.51 -5.55
CA GLY A 78 25.23 -11.25 -5.23
C GLY A 78 23.85 -11.41 -4.58
N VAL A 79 23.39 -10.36 -3.96
CA VAL A 79 22.04 -10.22 -3.42
C VAL A 79 21.28 -9.18 -4.22
N LEU A 80 20.10 -9.52 -4.72
CA LEU A 80 19.20 -8.60 -5.39
C LEU A 80 17.99 -8.32 -4.50
N PHE A 81 17.80 -7.06 -4.09
CA PHE A 81 16.67 -6.60 -3.33
C PHE A 81 15.74 -5.76 -4.22
N LEU A 82 14.60 -6.30 -4.58
CA LEU A 82 13.63 -5.66 -5.45
C LEU A 82 12.56 -4.94 -4.63
N ALA A 83 12.36 -3.67 -4.92
CA ALA A 83 11.30 -2.86 -4.32
C ALA A 83 10.43 -2.19 -5.39
N PRO A 84 9.10 -2.14 -5.21
CA PRO A 84 8.16 -1.76 -6.27
C PRO A 84 8.22 -0.30 -6.71
N THR A 85 8.88 0.56 -5.95
CA THR A 85 9.04 1.97 -6.28
C THR A 85 10.48 2.44 -6.03
N ARG A 86 10.90 3.49 -6.75
CA ARG A 86 12.25 4.10 -6.55
C ARG A 86 12.46 4.59 -5.12
N VAL A 87 11.41 5.13 -4.50
CA VAL A 87 11.47 5.63 -3.12
C VAL A 87 11.75 4.48 -2.16
N LEU A 88 11.05 3.34 -2.31
CA LEU A 88 11.29 2.15 -1.50
C LEU A 88 12.68 1.55 -1.75
N ALA A 89 13.10 1.44 -3.01
CA ALA A 89 14.43 0.95 -3.35
C ALA A 89 15.52 1.82 -2.71
N HIS A 90 15.36 3.15 -2.73
CA HIS A 90 16.27 4.07 -2.06
C HIS A 90 16.25 3.91 -0.54
N GLN A 91 15.09 3.74 0.08
CA GLN A 91 14.98 3.51 1.53
C GLN A 91 15.66 2.22 1.96
N HIS A 92 15.46 1.12 1.21
CA HIS A 92 16.16 -0.14 1.49
C HIS A 92 17.68 0.01 1.31
N TYR A 93 18.13 0.70 0.26
CA TYR A 93 19.52 1.00 0.03
C TYR A 93 20.14 1.77 1.22
N GLU A 94 19.53 2.88 1.64
CA GLU A 94 20.02 3.66 2.78
C GLU A 94 20.00 2.86 4.08
N PHE A 95 18.94 2.08 4.31
CA PHE A 95 18.85 1.22 5.49
C PHE A 95 19.97 0.17 5.52
N LEU A 96 20.23 -0.52 4.40
CA LEU A 96 21.27 -1.54 4.31
C LEU A 96 22.66 -0.90 4.43
N LYS A 97 22.93 0.22 3.78
CA LYS A 97 24.19 0.97 3.86
C LYS A 97 24.50 1.45 5.28
N ASN A 98 23.47 1.86 6.02
CA ASN A 98 23.63 2.33 7.38
C ASN A 98 23.86 1.20 8.39
N ASN A 99 23.44 -0.03 8.09
CA ASN A 99 23.45 -1.14 9.06
C ASN A 99 24.37 -2.30 8.68
N LEU A 100 24.76 -2.47 7.40
CA LEU A 100 25.73 -3.48 7.00
C LEU A 100 27.18 -2.96 7.10
N LEU A 101 28.11 -3.87 7.43
CA LEU A 101 29.56 -3.65 7.44
C LEU A 101 30.18 -4.03 6.09
N ILE A 102 29.59 -3.54 5.00
CA ILE A 102 30.13 -3.65 3.64
C ILE A 102 29.93 -2.32 2.91
N ASP A 103 30.87 -1.97 2.04
CA ASP A 103 30.78 -0.75 1.20
C ASP A 103 30.22 -1.04 -0.18
N ASP A 104 30.11 -2.32 -0.56
CA ASP A 104 29.75 -2.81 -1.88
C ASP A 104 28.22 -2.98 -2.03
N ILE A 105 27.49 -1.87 -1.87
CA ILE A 105 26.04 -1.79 -2.01
C ILE A 105 25.68 -0.78 -3.09
N ALA A 106 24.80 -1.15 -4.03
CA ALA A 106 24.35 -0.29 -5.11
C ALA A 106 22.84 -0.06 -5.11
N LEU A 107 22.41 1.11 -5.59
CA LEU A 107 21.03 1.43 -5.92
C LEU A 107 20.90 1.63 -7.43
N ILE A 108 20.14 0.78 -8.11
CA ILE A 108 19.91 0.84 -9.55
C ILE A 108 18.47 1.25 -9.85
N THR A 109 18.32 2.35 -10.60
CA THR A 109 17.02 2.87 -11.00
C THR A 109 16.99 3.19 -12.49
N GLY A 110 15.80 3.43 -13.05
CA GLY A 110 15.64 3.79 -14.45
C GLY A 110 16.23 5.17 -14.84
N GLU A 111 16.73 5.96 -13.90
CA GLU A 111 17.40 7.24 -14.15
C GLU A 111 18.89 7.07 -14.43
N ASP A 112 19.45 5.91 -14.07
CA ASP A 112 20.87 5.65 -14.27
C ASP A 112 21.19 5.28 -15.74
N LEU A 113 22.25 5.88 -16.29
CA LEU A 113 22.72 5.56 -17.63
C LEU A 113 23.21 4.10 -17.71
N LEU A 114 23.04 3.47 -18.88
CA LEU A 114 23.41 2.06 -19.10
C LEU A 114 24.87 1.75 -18.72
N ALA A 115 25.81 2.62 -19.11
CA ALA A 115 27.23 2.42 -18.78
C ALA A 115 27.51 2.43 -17.27
N LYS A 116 26.75 3.24 -16.50
CA LYS A 116 26.83 3.28 -15.03
C LYS A 116 26.20 2.01 -14.45
N ARG A 117 25.01 1.60 -14.92
CA ARG A 117 24.34 0.38 -14.42
C ARG A 117 25.18 -0.87 -14.59
N LYS A 118 25.85 -1.06 -15.75
CA LYS A 118 26.77 -2.19 -15.97
C LYS A 118 27.84 -2.33 -14.89
N LYS A 119 28.38 -1.19 -14.40
CA LYS A 119 29.34 -1.19 -13.30
C LYS A 119 28.70 -1.47 -11.94
N MET A 120 27.45 -1.08 -11.76
CA MET A 120 26.74 -1.26 -10.50
C MET A 120 26.19 -2.68 -10.31
N TRP A 121 25.93 -3.42 -11.40
CA TRP A 121 25.46 -4.80 -11.34
C TRP A 121 26.47 -5.81 -10.79
N VAL A 122 27.74 -5.44 -10.62
CA VAL A 122 28.79 -6.29 -10.02
C VAL A 122 28.91 -6.17 -8.50
N ASN A 123 28.14 -5.26 -7.88
CA ASN A 123 28.15 -5.09 -6.43
C ASN A 123 27.54 -6.29 -5.70
N SER A 124 27.98 -6.54 -4.45
CA SER A 124 27.52 -7.67 -3.64
C SER A 124 26.07 -7.56 -3.23
N VAL A 125 25.56 -6.33 -2.99
CA VAL A 125 24.16 -6.07 -2.65
C VAL A 125 23.60 -4.99 -3.57
N ILE A 126 22.50 -5.29 -4.22
CA ILE A 126 21.87 -4.41 -5.21
C ILE A 126 20.41 -4.19 -4.84
N CYS A 127 20.03 -2.94 -4.59
CA CYS A 127 18.67 -2.51 -4.48
C CYS A 127 18.18 -1.98 -5.84
N ALA A 128 17.08 -2.49 -6.37
CA ALA A 128 16.59 -2.08 -7.69
C ALA A 128 15.06 -2.06 -7.76
N THR A 129 14.54 -1.30 -8.76
CA THR A 129 13.12 -1.44 -9.13
C THR A 129 12.93 -2.61 -10.10
N PRO A 130 11.78 -3.30 -10.05
CA PRO A 130 11.56 -4.51 -10.85
C PRO A 130 11.64 -4.26 -12.36
N GLU A 131 11.15 -3.10 -12.83
CA GLU A 131 11.15 -2.77 -14.27
C GLU A 131 12.58 -2.67 -14.82
N ILE A 132 13.51 -2.05 -14.07
CA ILE A 132 14.89 -1.93 -14.54
C ILE A 132 15.62 -3.26 -14.43
N ALA A 133 15.41 -4.01 -13.34
CA ALA A 133 16.00 -5.33 -13.18
C ALA A 133 15.55 -6.29 -14.29
N LYS A 134 14.24 -6.34 -14.60
CA LYS A 134 13.69 -7.13 -15.69
C LYS A 134 14.30 -6.72 -17.04
N ASN A 135 14.33 -5.42 -17.35
CA ASN A 135 14.87 -4.92 -18.61
C ASN A 135 16.35 -5.25 -18.79
N ASP A 136 17.16 -5.17 -17.73
CA ASP A 136 18.59 -5.45 -17.78
C ASP A 136 18.86 -6.97 -17.84
N LEU A 137 18.04 -7.81 -17.21
CA LEU A 137 18.03 -9.27 -17.41
C LEU A 137 17.62 -9.66 -18.83
N ASP A 138 16.57 -9.04 -19.39
CA ASP A 138 16.07 -9.30 -20.74
C ASP A 138 17.14 -8.95 -21.80
N ARG A 139 17.94 -7.91 -21.56
CA ARG A 139 19.02 -7.45 -22.43
C ARG A 139 20.37 -8.12 -22.16
N GLN A 140 20.41 -9.09 -21.25
CA GLN A 140 21.64 -9.78 -20.83
C GLN A 140 22.75 -8.82 -20.34
N ILE A 141 22.36 -7.69 -19.74
CA ILE A 141 23.29 -6.75 -19.11
C ILE A 141 23.75 -7.30 -17.76
N VAL A 142 22.90 -8.08 -17.13
CA VAL A 142 23.12 -8.80 -15.88
C VAL A 142 22.68 -10.25 -16.07
N SER A 143 23.43 -11.19 -15.53
CA SER A 143 23.06 -12.62 -15.53
C SER A 143 22.36 -12.99 -14.24
N PRO A 144 21.26 -13.76 -14.31
CA PRO A 144 20.57 -14.21 -13.10
C PRO A 144 21.43 -15.14 -12.23
N GLU A 145 22.40 -15.88 -12.81
CA GLU A 145 23.30 -16.79 -12.12
C GLU A 145 24.27 -16.08 -11.17
N GLN A 146 24.43 -14.77 -11.32
CA GLN A 146 25.28 -14.01 -10.38
C GLN A 146 24.67 -13.86 -9.00
N PHE A 147 23.34 -14.09 -8.84
CA PHE A 147 22.65 -13.90 -7.58
C PHE A 147 22.52 -15.22 -6.80
N SER A 148 22.86 -15.17 -5.51
CA SER A 148 22.59 -16.25 -4.55
C SER A 148 21.29 -16.05 -3.77
N LEU A 149 20.83 -14.79 -3.68
CA LEU A 149 19.61 -14.38 -2.99
C LEU A 149 18.86 -13.31 -3.79
N VAL A 150 17.56 -13.50 -3.98
CA VAL A 150 16.67 -12.47 -4.52
C VAL A 150 15.50 -12.24 -3.58
N ILE A 151 15.31 -11.00 -3.16
CA ILE A 151 14.24 -10.57 -2.25
C ILE A 151 13.23 -9.76 -3.04
N PHE A 152 11.96 -10.17 -2.99
CA PHE A 152 10.82 -9.49 -3.58
C PHE A 152 10.02 -8.77 -2.49
N ASP A 153 10.24 -7.46 -2.32
CA ASP A 153 9.40 -6.68 -1.40
C ASP A 153 8.02 -6.42 -2.03
N GLU A 154 6.99 -6.35 -1.19
CA GLU A 154 5.59 -6.32 -1.62
C GLU A 154 5.25 -7.46 -2.62
N ALA A 155 5.61 -8.68 -2.24
CA ALA A 155 5.52 -9.90 -3.05
C ALA A 155 4.13 -10.16 -3.65
N HIS A 156 3.06 -9.61 -3.07
CA HIS A 156 1.70 -9.69 -3.64
C HIS A 156 1.58 -9.07 -5.05
N ARG A 157 2.58 -8.30 -5.50
CA ARG A 157 2.67 -7.73 -6.86
C ARG A 157 3.18 -8.72 -7.90
N THR A 158 3.56 -9.93 -7.53
CA THR A 158 3.94 -10.99 -8.49
C THR A 158 2.74 -11.60 -9.21
N VAL A 159 1.52 -11.26 -8.80
CA VAL A 159 0.28 -11.74 -9.42
C VAL A 159 -0.13 -10.83 -10.57
N GLY A 160 -0.23 -11.38 -11.78
CA GLY A 160 -0.57 -10.66 -13.00
C GLY A 160 0.65 -10.37 -13.89
N ASP A 161 0.46 -9.49 -14.87
CA ASP A 161 1.51 -9.14 -15.86
C ASP A 161 2.42 -8.01 -15.33
N TYR A 162 3.18 -8.32 -14.29
CA TYR A 162 4.12 -7.42 -13.66
C TYR A 162 5.59 -7.81 -13.94
N ALA A 163 6.51 -6.86 -13.77
CA ALA A 163 7.94 -7.10 -13.92
C ALA A 163 8.46 -8.18 -12.95
N TYR A 164 7.85 -8.34 -11.78
CA TYR A 164 8.18 -9.36 -10.79
C TYR A 164 8.01 -10.79 -11.31
N SER A 165 6.89 -11.09 -11.99
CA SER A 165 6.66 -12.42 -12.58
C SER A 165 7.71 -12.75 -13.64
N GLY A 166 8.05 -11.80 -14.51
CA GLY A 166 9.09 -12.01 -15.52
C GLY A 166 10.50 -12.21 -14.94
N ILE A 167 10.83 -11.59 -13.80
CA ILE A 167 12.10 -11.86 -13.08
C ILE A 167 12.05 -13.26 -12.46
N ALA A 168 10.96 -13.62 -11.78
CA ALA A 168 10.81 -14.93 -11.14
C ALA A 168 10.91 -16.09 -12.14
N GLU A 169 10.36 -15.94 -13.35
CA GLU A 169 10.48 -16.91 -14.44
C GLU A 169 11.95 -17.15 -14.85
N ARG A 170 12.77 -16.09 -14.92
CA ARG A 170 14.21 -16.20 -15.24
C ARG A 170 15.02 -16.87 -14.16
N LEU A 171 14.58 -16.76 -12.91
CA LEU A 171 15.20 -17.41 -11.75
C LEU A 171 14.74 -18.88 -11.58
N ALA A 172 13.75 -19.32 -12.35
CA ALA A 172 13.06 -20.57 -12.12
C ALA A 172 13.95 -21.84 -12.16
N ASN A 173 15.03 -21.81 -12.96
CA ASN A 173 15.93 -22.95 -13.17
C ASN A 173 17.35 -22.72 -12.62
N ILE A 174 17.48 -21.75 -11.70
CA ILE A 174 18.78 -21.34 -11.14
C ILE A 174 18.77 -21.67 -9.64
N ASP A 175 19.92 -22.09 -9.12
CA ASP A 175 20.09 -22.29 -7.67
C ASP A 175 20.24 -20.95 -6.95
N VAL A 176 19.10 -20.29 -6.75
CA VAL A 176 18.98 -19.00 -6.07
C VAL A 176 17.94 -19.08 -4.97
N ARG A 177 18.26 -18.50 -3.81
CA ARG A 177 17.27 -18.33 -2.74
C ARG A 177 16.30 -17.22 -3.08
N ILE A 178 14.99 -17.52 -3.05
CA ILE A 178 13.92 -16.53 -3.29
C ILE A 178 13.20 -16.26 -1.98
N ILE A 179 13.09 -14.99 -1.63
CA ILE A 179 12.30 -14.53 -0.49
C ILE A 179 11.27 -13.53 -0.97
N GLY A 180 10.00 -13.83 -0.71
CA GLY A 180 8.92 -12.86 -0.84
C GLY A 180 8.66 -12.20 0.51
N MET A 181 8.44 -10.88 0.51
CA MET A 181 8.00 -10.14 1.70
C MET A 181 6.70 -9.43 1.41
N THR A 182 5.75 -9.50 2.31
CA THR A 182 4.48 -8.76 2.20
C THR A 182 3.88 -8.47 3.57
N ALA A 183 3.10 -7.41 3.66
CA ALA A 183 2.34 -7.13 4.89
C ALA A 183 1.14 -8.05 5.06
N THR A 184 0.51 -8.47 3.98
CA THR A 184 -0.65 -9.37 3.99
C THR A 184 -0.70 -10.22 2.72
N LEU A 185 -1.27 -11.41 2.84
CA LEU A 185 -1.60 -12.25 1.69
C LEU A 185 -2.80 -11.69 0.93
N PRO A 186 -2.90 -11.94 -0.39
CA PRO A 186 -4.14 -11.70 -1.12
C PRO A 186 -5.32 -12.41 -0.46
N SER A 187 -6.46 -11.73 -0.34
CA SER A 187 -7.69 -12.33 0.20
C SER A 187 -8.35 -13.32 -0.78
N ASP A 188 -7.96 -13.29 -2.03
CA ASP A 188 -8.35 -14.22 -3.09
C ASP A 188 -7.39 -15.42 -3.10
N LYS A 189 -7.94 -16.62 -2.95
CA LYS A 189 -7.17 -17.86 -2.86
C LYS A 189 -6.35 -18.15 -4.11
N GLN A 190 -6.92 -17.93 -5.31
CA GLN A 190 -6.24 -18.19 -6.59
C GLN A 190 -5.03 -17.28 -6.76
N LYS A 191 -5.16 -16.00 -6.37
CA LYS A 191 -4.05 -15.04 -6.40
C LYS A 191 -2.96 -15.40 -5.40
N ALA A 192 -3.32 -15.89 -4.21
CA ALA A 192 -2.33 -16.34 -3.23
C ALA A 192 -1.56 -17.56 -3.73
N GLU A 193 -2.25 -18.55 -4.33
CA GLU A 193 -1.63 -19.72 -4.94
C GLU A 193 -0.74 -19.35 -6.15
N GLU A 194 -1.19 -18.43 -7.00
CA GLU A 194 -0.41 -17.90 -8.13
C GLU A 194 0.90 -17.27 -7.65
N MET A 195 0.86 -16.41 -6.62
CA MET A 195 2.06 -15.80 -6.02
C MET A 195 3.04 -16.85 -5.50
N ILE A 196 2.55 -17.85 -4.76
CA ILE A 196 3.36 -18.94 -4.21
C ILE A 196 4.06 -19.71 -5.33
N ARG A 197 3.34 -20.09 -6.37
CA ARG A 197 3.89 -20.82 -7.53
C ARG A 197 4.90 -19.98 -8.30
N THR A 198 4.58 -18.71 -8.57
CA THR A 198 5.47 -17.79 -9.31
C THR A 198 6.81 -17.62 -8.62
N LEU A 199 6.82 -17.45 -7.30
CA LEU A 199 8.04 -17.29 -6.50
C LEU A 199 8.65 -18.61 -6.03
N LYS A 200 8.08 -19.77 -6.40
CA LYS A 200 8.53 -21.11 -5.94
C LYS A 200 8.70 -21.18 -4.41
N ILE A 201 7.75 -20.61 -3.68
CA ILE A 201 7.76 -20.58 -2.22
C ILE A 201 7.58 -22.00 -1.68
N ALA A 202 8.48 -22.41 -0.80
CA ALA A 202 8.44 -23.69 -0.10
C ALA A 202 7.79 -23.57 1.28
N SER A 203 7.93 -22.42 1.95
CA SER A 203 7.33 -22.20 3.26
C SER A 203 6.80 -20.76 3.44
N ILE A 204 5.91 -20.61 4.42
CA ILE A 204 5.37 -19.31 4.81
C ILE A 204 5.73 -19.04 6.26
N ALA A 205 6.51 -17.99 6.48
CA ALA A 205 6.88 -17.46 7.78
C ALA A 205 5.96 -16.30 8.13
N GLN A 206 4.92 -16.55 8.89
CA GLN A 206 3.91 -15.54 9.23
C GLN A 206 3.97 -15.16 10.71
N ARG A 207 3.85 -13.85 10.97
CA ARG A 207 3.52 -13.30 12.28
C ARG A 207 2.44 -12.23 12.13
N THR A 208 1.61 -12.13 13.16
CA THR A 208 0.58 -11.09 13.30
C THR A 208 0.88 -10.23 14.53
N GLU A 209 0.17 -9.14 14.71
CA GLU A 209 0.27 -8.31 15.90
C GLU A 209 -0.13 -9.07 17.16
N GLU A 210 -0.98 -10.10 17.02
CA GLU A 210 -1.46 -10.97 18.11
C GLU A 210 -0.50 -12.16 18.38
N SER A 211 0.56 -12.35 17.59
CA SER A 211 1.54 -13.42 17.82
C SER A 211 2.27 -13.21 19.14
N PRO A 212 2.41 -14.23 20.01
CA PRO A 212 2.97 -14.06 21.35
C PRO A 212 4.38 -13.46 21.39
N ASP A 213 5.21 -13.80 20.38
CA ASP A 213 6.58 -13.30 20.22
C ASP A 213 6.63 -11.88 19.60
N VAL A 214 5.51 -11.35 19.12
CA VAL A 214 5.38 -10.01 18.52
C VAL A 214 4.69 -9.03 19.47
N THR A 215 3.69 -9.48 20.23
CA THR A 215 2.88 -8.65 21.13
C THR A 215 3.70 -7.69 22.01
N PRO A 216 4.88 -8.06 22.59
CA PRO A 216 5.66 -7.13 23.39
C PRO A 216 6.20 -5.91 22.64
N TYR A 217 6.29 -6.00 21.31
CA TYR A 217 6.83 -4.95 20.43
C TYR A 217 5.73 -4.18 19.68
N VAL A 218 4.46 -4.54 19.86
CA VAL A 218 3.32 -3.86 19.26
C VAL A 218 2.87 -2.75 20.18
N GLN A 219 2.82 -1.54 19.67
CA GLN A 219 2.22 -0.43 20.39
C GLN A 219 0.71 -0.42 20.19
N GLU A 220 -0.02 -0.18 21.25
CA GLU A 220 -1.47 -0.05 21.19
C GLU A 220 -1.85 1.14 20.32
N THR A 221 -2.73 0.90 19.35
CA THR A 221 -3.29 1.93 18.49
C THR A 221 -4.78 2.06 18.77
N ASP A 222 -5.19 3.18 19.34
CA ASP A 222 -6.61 3.49 19.49
C ASP A 222 -7.25 3.71 18.12
N THR A 223 -8.16 2.82 17.73
CA THR A 223 -8.85 2.89 16.43
C THR A 223 -10.29 3.33 16.61
N GLN A 224 -10.60 4.52 16.14
CA GLN A 224 -11.93 5.10 16.19
C GLN A 224 -12.59 5.13 14.81
N TRP A 225 -13.82 4.63 14.74
CA TRP A 225 -14.65 4.63 13.55
C TRP A 225 -15.73 5.70 13.74
N ILE A 226 -15.67 6.78 12.96
CA ILE A 226 -16.58 7.90 13.08
C ILE A 226 -17.52 7.90 11.89
N MET A 227 -18.80 7.58 12.16
CA MET A 227 -19.86 7.65 11.15
C MET A 227 -20.38 9.09 11.10
N VAL A 228 -20.45 9.66 9.90
CA VAL A 228 -21.02 10.98 9.65
C VAL A 228 -22.18 10.91 8.68
N GLU A 229 -23.20 11.70 8.87
CA GLU A 229 -24.32 11.81 7.94
C GLU A 229 -24.01 12.87 6.87
N LEU A 230 -24.51 12.64 5.67
CA LEU A 230 -24.47 13.65 4.62
C LEU A 230 -25.40 14.83 4.99
N PRO A 231 -25.01 16.08 4.70
CA PRO A 231 -25.91 17.22 4.77
C PRO A 231 -27.20 17.01 3.98
N PRO A 232 -28.33 17.59 4.41
CA PRO A 232 -29.62 17.42 3.72
C PRO A 232 -29.55 17.76 2.23
N GLU A 233 -28.86 18.85 1.89
CA GLU A 233 -28.66 19.28 0.50
C GLU A 233 -27.92 18.23 -0.33
N MET A 234 -26.89 17.61 0.24
CA MET A 234 -26.17 16.53 -0.42
C MET A 234 -27.02 15.27 -0.59
N LYS A 235 -27.90 14.95 0.36
CA LYS A 235 -28.86 13.83 0.23
C LYS A 235 -29.82 14.04 -0.95
N VAL A 236 -30.26 15.28 -1.19
CA VAL A 236 -31.09 15.62 -2.36
C VAL A 236 -30.31 15.43 -3.67
N ILE A 237 -29.08 15.96 -3.75
CA ILE A 237 -28.20 15.80 -4.91
C ILE A 237 -27.93 14.31 -5.18
N GLN A 238 -27.62 13.53 -4.12
CA GLN A 238 -27.42 12.09 -4.17
C GLN A 238 -28.61 11.36 -4.79
N SER A 239 -29.83 11.69 -4.34
CA SER A 239 -31.08 11.11 -4.84
C SER A 239 -31.27 11.34 -6.36
N LEU A 240 -30.99 12.56 -6.82
CA LEU A 240 -31.08 12.90 -8.25
C LEU A 240 -30.08 12.11 -9.10
N ILE A 241 -28.83 11.96 -8.62
CA ILE A 241 -27.82 11.17 -9.33
C ILE A 241 -28.21 9.69 -9.34
N LYS A 242 -28.73 9.13 -8.24
CA LYS A 242 -29.25 7.76 -8.16
C LYS A 242 -30.39 7.54 -9.17
N SER A 243 -31.32 8.51 -9.30
CA SER A 243 -32.40 8.45 -10.29
C SER A 243 -31.87 8.46 -11.73
N ALA A 244 -30.83 9.25 -12.02
CA ALA A 244 -30.18 9.25 -13.33
C ALA A 244 -29.48 7.89 -13.62
N ILE A 245 -28.83 7.28 -12.64
CA ILE A 245 -28.25 5.93 -12.75
C ILE A 245 -29.33 4.91 -13.07
N ASP A 246 -30.46 4.94 -12.35
CA ASP A 246 -31.58 4.01 -12.55
C ASP A 246 -32.14 4.09 -13.97
N SER A 247 -32.31 5.30 -14.51
CA SER A 247 -32.72 5.50 -15.90
C SER A 247 -31.74 4.80 -16.87
N ARG A 248 -30.42 4.96 -16.70
CA ARG A 248 -29.42 4.30 -17.58
C ARG A 248 -29.43 2.78 -17.45
N TYR A 249 -29.67 2.24 -16.24
CA TYR A 249 -29.83 0.80 -16.04
C TYR A 249 -31.09 0.26 -16.74
N GLN A 250 -32.19 1.01 -16.74
CA GLN A 250 -33.38 0.66 -17.50
C GLN A 250 -33.11 0.65 -19.00
N ASP A 251 -32.40 1.67 -19.53
CA ASP A 251 -32.04 1.72 -20.95
C ASP A 251 -31.18 0.51 -21.35
N LEU A 252 -30.16 0.17 -20.54
CA LEU A 252 -29.31 -1.00 -20.78
C LEU A 252 -30.10 -2.31 -20.80
N ARG A 253 -31.06 -2.49 -19.88
CA ARG A 253 -31.94 -3.67 -19.84
C ARG A 253 -32.84 -3.75 -21.07
N ARG A 254 -33.44 -2.62 -21.50
CA ARG A 254 -34.25 -2.54 -22.73
C ARG A 254 -33.43 -2.91 -23.97
N MET A 255 -32.15 -2.63 -23.96
CA MET A 255 -31.19 -3.01 -25.01
C MET A 255 -30.64 -4.43 -24.88
N GLY A 256 -31.19 -5.27 -24.01
CA GLY A 256 -30.78 -6.68 -23.84
C GLY A 256 -29.48 -6.90 -23.11
N VAL A 257 -28.96 -5.91 -22.35
CA VAL A 257 -27.76 -6.10 -21.52
C VAL A 257 -28.13 -6.79 -20.22
N GLY A 258 -27.57 -7.98 -19.97
CA GLY A 258 -27.81 -8.78 -18.76
C GLY A 258 -27.18 -8.15 -17.52
N LEU A 259 -27.99 -7.48 -16.69
CA LEU A 259 -27.59 -6.82 -15.45
C LEU A 259 -28.25 -7.50 -14.25
N THR A 260 -27.45 -7.74 -13.18
CA THR A 260 -27.93 -8.32 -11.91
C THR A 260 -28.68 -7.29 -11.05
N GLY A 261 -28.52 -6.00 -11.34
CA GLY A 261 -29.17 -4.90 -10.62
C GLY A 261 -28.41 -4.41 -9.40
N SER A 262 -27.15 -4.82 -9.21
CA SER A 262 -26.31 -4.36 -8.09
C SER A 262 -25.93 -2.88 -8.19
N ARG A 263 -26.17 -2.23 -9.32
CA ARG A 263 -25.84 -0.81 -9.60
C ARG A 263 -24.41 -0.46 -9.25
N SER A 264 -23.51 -1.42 -9.38
CA SER A 264 -22.11 -1.29 -9.01
C SER A 264 -21.21 -1.04 -10.23
N MET A 265 -20.07 -0.39 -10.00
CA MET A 265 -19.04 -0.22 -11.03
C MET A 265 -18.57 -1.57 -11.59
N SER A 266 -18.40 -2.58 -10.74
CA SER A 266 -17.95 -3.93 -11.13
C SER A 266 -18.95 -4.60 -12.09
N GLU A 267 -20.24 -4.40 -11.89
CA GLU A 267 -21.27 -4.91 -12.81
C GLU A 267 -21.16 -4.30 -14.20
N LEU A 268 -21.03 -2.97 -14.29
CA LEU A 268 -20.89 -2.27 -15.56
C LEU A 268 -19.58 -2.64 -16.28
N LEU A 269 -18.48 -2.79 -15.56
CA LEU A 269 -17.21 -3.21 -16.13
C LEU A 269 -17.26 -4.66 -16.66
N ARG A 270 -17.99 -5.55 -16.00
CA ARG A 270 -18.20 -6.93 -16.46
C ARG A 270 -18.91 -6.98 -17.83
N VAL A 271 -19.96 -6.18 -18.02
CA VAL A 271 -20.71 -6.19 -19.29
C VAL A 271 -20.05 -5.33 -20.38
N ARG A 272 -19.04 -4.52 -20.04
CA ARG A 272 -18.39 -3.58 -20.96
C ARG A 272 -17.87 -4.26 -22.24
N ASN A 273 -17.18 -5.38 -22.12
CA ASN A 273 -16.60 -6.08 -23.28
C ASN A 273 -17.68 -6.65 -24.19
N TYR A 274 -18.77 -7.18 -23.63
CA TYR A 274 -19.93 -7.61 -24.40
C TYR A 274 -20.55 -6.44 -25.17
N VAL A 275 -20.81 -5.31 -24.50
CA VAL A 275 -21.40 -4.12 -25.14
C VAL A 275 -20.53 -3.60 -26.27
N LEU A 276 -19.21 -3.50 -26.08
CA LEU A 276 -18.28 -2.97 -27.08
C LEU A 276 -18.14 -3.89 -28.31
N ARG A 277 -18.25 -5.20 -28.14
CA ARG A 277 -18.07 -6.18 -29.22
C ARG A 277 -19.36 -6.56 -29.92
N GLN A 278 -20.44 -6.75 -29.17
CA GLN A 278 -21.68 -7.38 -29.66
C GLN A 278 -22.91 -6.48 -29.62
N ASN A 279 -22.91 -5.40 -28.80
CA ASN A 279 -24.07 -4.51 -28.65
C ASN A 279 -23.66 -3.03 -28.57
N ARG A 280 -23.03 -2.52 -29.63
CA ARG A 280 -22.50 -1.14 -29.66
C ARG A 280 -23.56 -0.06 -29.42
N GLY A 281 -24.86 -0.33 -29.71
CA GLY A 281 -25.96 0.59 -29.41
C GLY A 281 -26.06 0.90 -27.90
N ALA A 282 -25.76 -0.06 -27.03
CA ALA A 282 -25.78 0.10 -25.59
C ALA A 282 -24.53 0.82 -25.00
N ALA A 283 -23.55 1.19 -25.83
CA ALA A 283 -22.32 1.85 -25.36
C ALA A 283 -22.62 3.23 -24.71
N LYS A 284 -23.55 4.01 -25.28
CA LYS A 284 -23.91 5.34 -24.76
C LYS A 284 -24.47 5.25 -23.34
N PRO A 285 -25.56 4.52 -23.04
CA PRO A 285 -26.06 4.39 -21.68
C PRO A 285 -25.06 3.73 -20.73
N LEU A 286 -24.22 2.78 -21.19
CA LEU A 286 -23.19 2.15 -20.38
C LEU A 286 -22.14 3.16 -19.88
N PHE A 287 -21.55 3.93 -20.79
CA PHE A 287 -20.53 4.90 -20.41
C PHE A 287 -21.10 6.08 -19.62
N THR A 288 -22.38 6.44 -19.86
CA THR A 288 -23.09 7.42 -19.05
C THR A 288 -23.30 6.90 -17.62
N ALA A 289 -23.75 5.66 -17.45
CA ALA A 289 -23.91 5.03 -16.13
C ALA A 289 -22.58 4.94 -15.36
N ILE A 290 -21.48 4.58 -16.04
CA ILE A 290 -20.14 4.56 -15.43
C ILE A 290 -19.77 5.94 -14.89
N ARG A 291 -19.99 7.02 -15.64
CA ARG A 291 -19.69 8.39 -15.21
C ARG A 291 -20.58 8.84 -14.05
N LEU A 292 -21.87 8.48 -14.08
CA LEU A 292 -22.81 8.79 -13.00
C LEU A 292 -22.41 8.09 -11.69
N ILE A 293 -21.97 6.83 -11.73
CA ILE A 293 -21.45 6.13 -10.54
C ILE A 293 -20.18 6.81 -10.02
N HIS A 294 -19.26 7.25 -10.89
CA HIS A 294 -18.10 8.02 -10.45
C HIS A 294 -18.49 9.36 -9.84
N ALA A 295 -19.48 10.06 -10.44
CA ALA A 295 -20.01 11.31 -9.91
C ALA A 295 -20.64 11.12 -8.52
N LEU A 296 -21.45 10.06 -8.36
CA LEU A 296 -22.05 9.68 -7.08
C LEU A 296 -20.99 9.41 -6.01
N ASN A 297 -20.02 8.56 -6.34
CA ASN A 297 -18.94 8.23 -5.41
C ASN A 297 -18.13 9.47 -5.00
N THR A 298 -17.90 10.40 -5.95
CA THR A 298 -17.20 11.64 -5.66
C THR A 298 -17.99 12.54 -4.71
N LEU A 299 -19.31 12.67 -4.92
CA LEU A 299 -20.18 13.41 -4.01
C LEU A 299 -20.19 12.77 -2.60
N GLU A 300 -20.47 11.47 -2.55
CA GLU A 300 -20.66 10.72 -1.30
C GLU A 300 -19.40 10.63 -0.42
N SER A 301 -18.23 10.55 -1.02
CA SER A 301 -16.97 10.38 -0.26
C SER A 301 -16.18 11.67 -0.11
N HIS A 302 -16.32 12.63 -1.03
CA HIS A 302 -15.41 13.78 -1.15
C HIS A 302 -16.09 15.15 -1.18
N GLY A 303 -17.44 15.19 -1.22
CA GLY A 303 -18.23 16.43 -1.07
C GLY A 303 -18.55 17.16 -2.36
N VAL A 304 -19.19 18.31 -2.17
CA VAL A 304 -19.78 19.14 -3.23
C VAL A 304 -18.73 19.71 -4.16
N THR A 305 -17.66 20.28 -3.59
CA THR A 305 -16.59 20.92 -4.37
C THR A 305 -15.86 19.91 -5.26
N SER A 306 -15.54 18.74 -4.74
CA SER A 306 -14.90 17.65 -5.52
C SER A 306 -15.83 17.12 -6.62
N PHE A 307 -17.11 17.01 -6.35
CA PHE A 307 -18.12 16.62 -7.35
C PHE A 307 -18.21 17.62 -8.50
N LEU A 308 -18.25 18.93 -8.21
CA LEU A 308 -18.32 19.96 -9.25
C LEU A 308 -17.05 19.97 -10.11
N ARG A 309 -15.86 19.88 -9.51
CA ARG A 309 -14.57 19.74 -10.24
C ARG A 309 -14.55 18.48 -11.13
N PHE A 310 -15.09 17.37 -10.64
CA PHE A 310 -15.25 16.16 -11.46
C PHE A 310 -16.15 16.41 -12.67
N CYS A 311 -17.30 17.10 -12.49
CA CYS A 311 -18.22 17.44 -13.56
C CYS A 311 -17.57 18.33 -14.61
N GLU A 312 -16.84 19.38 -14.22
CA GLU A 312 -16.13 20.29 -15.11
C GLU A 312 -15.13 19.54 -15.98
N ARG A 313 -14.21 18.80 -15.36
CA ARG A 313 -13.22 17.99 -16.09
C ARG A 313 -13.83 16.92 -16.98
N THR A 314 -14.98 16.37 -16.59
CA THR A 314 -15.66 15.37 -17.40
C THR A 314 -16.32 16.00 -18.61
N ARG A 315 -16.88 17.20 -18.46
CA ARG A 315 -17.53 17.95 -19.55
C ARG A 315 -16.55 18.35 -20.66
N GLU A 316 -15.29 18.66 -20.30
CA GLU A 316 -14.24 19.04 -21.25
C GLU A 316 -13.72 17.86 -22.09
N LYS A 317 -13.93 16.63 -21.63
CA LYS A 317 -13.45 15.43 -22.33
C LYS A 317 -14.31 15.11 -23.54
N LYS A 318 -13.68 14.62 -24.61
CA LYS A 318 -14.37 14.01 -25.74
C LYS A 318 -14.67 12.54 -25.40
N GLY A 319 -15.93 12.09 -25.58
CA GLY A 319 -16.27 10.68 -25.34
C GLY A 319 -17.75 10.37 -25.46
N VAL A 320 -18.03 9.08 -25.66
CA VAL A 320 -19.38 8.56 -25.81
C VAL A 320 -20.22 8.87 -24.56
N GLY A 321 -21.42 9.44 -24.74
CA GLY A 321 -22.38 9.73 -23.67
C GLY A 321 -22.11 10.98 -22.83
N ILE A 322 -21.02 11.75 -23.08
CA ILE A 322 -20.73 12.98 -22.30
C ILE A 322 -21.78 14.05 -22.61
N ARG A 323 -22.01 14.32 -23.90
CA ARG A 323 -23.00 15.32 -24.33
C ARG A 323 -24.40 14.96 -23.78
N ASP A 324 -24.77 13.70 -23.88
CA ASP A 324 -26.06 13.20 -23.38
C ASP A 324 -26.22 13.40 -21.86
N LEU A 325 -25.15 13.15 -21.11
CA LEU A 325 -25.12 13.32 -19.66
C LEU A 325 -25.33 14.78 -19.24
N PHE A 326 -24.66 15.72 -19.89
CA PHE A 326 -24.67 17.12 -19.47
C PHE A 326 -25.75 17.98 -20.11
N GLU A 327 -26.26 17.60 -21.28
CA GLU A 327 -27.27 18.37 -22.04
C GLU A 327 -28.66 17.77 -21.92
N ASN A 328 -28.82 16.44 -21.83
CA ASN A 328 -30.11 15.77 -21.93
C ASN A 328 -30.59 15.10 -20.64
N ASP A 329 -29.68 14.84 -19.65
CA ASP A 329 -30.10 14.24 -18.38
C ASP A 329 -30.61 15.30 -17.40
N LEU A 330 -31.93 15.42 -17.30
CA LEU A 330 -32.59 16.43 -16.46
C LEU A 330 -32.23 16.28 -14.97
N ASN A 331 -32.15 15.03 -14.47
CA ASN A 331 -31.82 14.77 -13.07
C ASN A 331 -30.39 15.15 -12.77
N PHE A 332 -29.44 14.81 -13.64
CA PHE A 332 -28.05 15.17 -13.46
C PHE A 332 -27.81 16.68 -13.61
N GLY A 333 -28.48 17.32 -14.58
CA GLY A 333 -28.45 18.79 -14.72
C GLY A 333 -28.96 19.51 -13.48
N LYS A 334 -30.07 19.00 -12.87
CA LYS A 334 -30.61 19.53 -11.61
C LYS A 334 -29.66 19.29 -10.44
N ALA A 335 -29.03 18.10 -10.39
CA ALA A 335 -28.02 17.78 -9.37
C ALA A 335 -26.83 18.76 -9.41
N ILE A 336 -26.28 19.06 -10.59
CA ILE A 336 -25.20 20.05 -10.77
C ILE A 336 -25.62 21.45 -10.31
N ARG A 337 -26.84 21.89 -10.66
CA ARG A 337 -27.34 23.20 -10.24
C ARG A 337 -27.43 23.30 -8.71
N LEU A 338 -28.06 22.31 -8.06
CA LEU A 338 -28.16 22.28 -6.60
C LEU A 338 -26.80 22.18 -5.92
N ALA A 339 -25.84 21.46 -6.52
CA ALA A 339 -24.48 21.43 -6.00
C ALA A 339 -23.79 22.80 -6.08
N LYS A 340 -23.99 23.59 -7.14
CA LYS A 340 -23.48 24.96 -7.23
C LYS A 340 -24.11 25.87 -6.17
N GLU A 341 -25.43 25.74 -5.96
CA GLU A 341 -26.13 26.48 -4.90
C GLU A 341 -25.62 26.10 -3.49
N ALA A 342 -25.38 24.80 -3.25
CA ALA A 342 -24.81 24.33 -2.00
C ALA A 342 -23.38 24.87 -1.78
N GLN A 343 -22.54 24.88 -2.82
CA GLN A 343 -21.20 25.44 -2.76
C GLN A 343 -21.20 26.94 -2.44
N THR A 344 -22.08 27.72 -3.06
CA THR A 344 -22.20 29.17 -2.75
C THR A 344 -22.67 29.44 -1.33
N LYS A 345 -23.42 28.52 -0.72
CA LYS A 345 -23.82 28.57 0.69
C LYS A 345 -22.73 28.04 1.65
N GLY A 346 -21.57 27.64 1.13
CA GLY A 346 -20.49 27.06 1.93
C GLY A 346 -20.77 25.65 2.46
N ILE A 347 -21.81 24.96 1.93
CA ILE A 347 -22.16 23.59 2.32
C ILE A 347 -21.15 22.64 1.72
N GLU A 348 -20.46 21.89 2.57
CA GLU A 348 -19.49 20.88 2.19
C GLU A 348 -19.75 19.57 2.96
N HIS A 349 -18.97 18.54 2.72
CA HIS A 349 -19.13 17.24 3.36
C HIS A 349 -18.87 17.31 4.87
N SER A 350 -19.76 16.72 5.70
CA SER A 350 -19.64 16.70 7.17
C SER A 350 -18.33 16.08 7.69
N LYS A 351 -17.65 15.27 6.86
CA LYS A 351 -16.30 14.78 7.19
C LYS A 351 -15.27 15.91 7.39
N MET A 352 -15.46 17.06 6.74
CA MET A 352 -14.52 18.19 6.88
C MET A 352 -14.57 18.79 8.29
N GLU A 353 -15.77 19.00 8.82
CA GLU A 353 -15.96 19.48 10.19
C GLU A 353 -15.40 18.47 11.18
N LYS A 354 -15.69 17.17 10.95
CA LYS A 354 -15.20 16.11 11.82
C LYS A 354 -13.69 15.91 11.75
N LEU A 355 -13.09 16.05 10.57
CA LEU A 355 -11.64 16.08 10.42
C LEU A 355 -11.02 17.22 11.24
N TYR A 356 -11.60 18.42 11.17
CA TYR A 356 -11.13 19.56 11.92
C TYR A 356 -11.19 19.33 13.44
N GLU A 357 -12.33 18.83 13.96
CA GLU A 357 -12.49 18.49 15.39
C GLU A 357 -11.41 17.49 15.85
N VAL A 358 -11.18 16.45 15.05
CA VAL A 358 -10.17 15.42 15.36
C VAL A 358 -8.76 16.00 15.36
N LEU A 359 -8.46 16.93 14.45
CA LEU A 359 -7.14 17.56 14.32
C LEU A 359 -6.89 18.63 15.38
N GLN A 360 -7.92 19.31 15.88
CA GLN A 360 -7.77 20.27 17.00
C GLN A 360 -7.30 19.58 18.29
N GLY A 361 -7.75 18.36 18.55
CA GLY A 361 -7.45 17.62 19.77
C GLY A 361 -6.10 16.92 19.82
N ILE A 362 -5.19 17.12 18.86
CA ILE A 362 -3.90 16.42 18.83
C ILE A 362 -2.74 17.26 19.34
N SER A 363 -1.92 16.64 20.21
CA SER A 363 -0.58 17.12 20.55
C SER A 363 0.43 16.44 19.63
N GLY A 364 0.79 17.05 18.49
CA GLY A 364 1.78 16.47 17.59
C GLY A 364 1.35 16.47 16.11
N LYS A 365 1.83 15.51 15.34
CA LYS A 365 1.68 15.46 13.88
C LYS A 365 0.59 14.49 13.45
N ALA A 366 -0.11 14.83 12.37
CA ALA A 366 -1.13 13.99 11.77
C ALA A 366 -0.86 13.66 10.30
N LEU A 367 -1.30 12.48 9.88
CA LEU A 367 -1.32 12.05 8.49
C LEU A 367 -2.77 11.81 8.05
N VAL A 368 -3.22 12.51 7.00
CA VAL A 368 -4.57 12.35 6.45
C VAL A 368 -4.47 11.66 5.10
N PHE A 369 -5.11 10.49 4.98
CA PHE A 369 -5.18 9.76 3.72
C PHE A 369 -6.49 10.01 2.98
N THR A 370 -6.39 10.27 1.67
CA THR A 370 -7.52 10.33 0.75
C THR A 370 -7.16 9.72 -0.60
N SER A 371 -8.13 9.15 -1.31
CA SER A 371 -7.89 8.45 -2.58
C SER A 371 -7.85 9.38 -3.80
N TYR A 372 -8.45 10.58 -3.69
CA TYR A 372 -8.63 11.51 -4.81
C TYR A 372 -7.81 12.79 -4.64
N ARG A 373 -7.20 13.25 -5.73
CA ARG A 373 -6.42 14.48 -5.76
C ARG A 373 -7.23 15.72 -5.43
N ASP A 374 -8.44 15.82 -5.98
CA ASP A 374 -9.32 16.96 -5.71
C ASP A 374 -9.62 17.10 -4.22
N SER A 375 -9.74 15.98 -3.52
CA SER A 375 -9.95 15.99 -2.07
C SER A 375 -8.71 16.47 -1.33
N VAL A 376 -7.50 16.16 -1.82
CA VAL A 376 -6.26 16.69 -1.25
C VAL A 376 -6.29 18.21 -1.30
N ASP A 377 -6.62 18.80 -2.46
CA ASP A 377 -6.67 20.26 -2.64
C ASP A 377 -7.72 20.89 -1.73
N VAL A 378 -8.93 20.30 -1.66
CA VAL A 378 -10.02 20.82 -0.80
C VAL A 378 -9.64 20.74 0.68
N ILE A 379 -9.12 19.60 1.14
CA ILE A 379 -8.70 19.41 2.53
C ILE A 379 -7.56 20.37 2.86
N HIS A 380 -6.55 20.48 2.00
CA HIS A 380 -5.41 21.37 2.17
C HIS A 380 -5.83 22.83 2.30
N GLN A 381 -6.69 23.31 1.38
CA GLN A 381 -7.20 24.67 1.41
C GLN A 381 -7.96 24.92 2.71
N LYS A 382 -8.91 24.05 3.06
CA LYS A 382 -9.76 24.21 4.25
C LYS A 382 -8.97 24.19 5.55
N LEU A 383 -8.00 23.28 5.70
CA LEU A 383 -7.17 23.22 6.91
C LEU A 383 -6.33 24.49 7.08
N ASN A 384 -5.75 25.04 6.00
CA ASN A 384 -4.99 26.28 6.06
C ASN A 384 -5.91 27.49 6.35
N GLU A 385 -7.13 27.57 5.77
CA GLU A 385 -8.14 28.57 6.11
C GLU A 385 -8.52 28.54 7.60
N MET A 386 -8.50 27.35 8.22
CA MET A 386 -8.78 27.13 9.64
C MET A 386 -7.53 27.30 10.54
N GLY A 387 -6.40 27.75 9.99
CA GLY A 387 -5.17 28.00 10.74
C GLY A 387 -4.36 26.74 11.10
N ILE A 388 -4.63 25.58 10.46
CA ILE A 388 -3.85 24.34 10.64
C ILE A 388 -2.84 24.23 9.49
N PRO A 389 -1.51 24.43 9.72
CA PRO A 389 -0.51 24.30 8.67
C PRO A 389 -0.49 22.89 8.10
N ALA A 390 -0.83 22.75 6.83
CA ALA A 390 -0.90 21.45 6.14
C ALA A 390 -0.04 21.42 4.89
N GLY A 391 0.70 20.34 4.70
CA GLY A 391 1.38 20.00 3.46
C GLY A 391 0.67 18.83 2.75
N PHE A 392 1.05 18.53 1.49
CA PHE A 392 0.45 17.40 0.78
C PHE A 392 1.44 16.65 -0.12
N LEU A 393 1.13 15.35 -0.34
CA LEU A 393 1.89 14.44 -1.19
C LEU A 393 0.96 13.81 -2.25
N ILE A 394 1.26 14.07 -3.52
CA ILE A 394 0.50 13.56 -4.67
C ILE A 394 1.47 12.91 -5.66
N GLY A 395 1.10 11.73 -6.21
CA GLY A 395 1.93 11.02 -7.19
C GLY A 395 2.07 11.72 -8.54
N LYS A 396 3.04 11.29 -9.36
CA LYS A 396 3.46 11.91 -10.65
C LYS A 396 2.43 11.91 -11.78
N ALA A 397 1.28 11.26 -11.70
CA ALA A 397 0.36 11.16 -12.84
C ALA A 397 -0.37 12.50 -13.12
N GLY A 398 -0.20 13.05 -14.34
CA GLY A 398 -0.80 14.31 -14.83
C GLY A 398 0.04 15.56 -14.53
N GLU A 399 -0.42 16.70 -15.05
CA GLU A 399 0.26 18.01 -14.94
C GLU A 399 0.44 18.51 -13.50
N SER A 400 -0.43 18.08 -12.57
CA SER A 400 -0.40 18.45 -11.15
C SER A 400 0.43 17.55 -10.25
N GLY A 401 1.17 16.55 -10.83
CA GLY A 401 2.04 15.65 -10.05
C GLY A 401 3.26 16.37 -9.50
N LEU A 402 3.57 16.17 -8.20
CA LEU A 402 4.77 16.74 -7.61
C LEU A 402 6.02 16.04 -8.14
N LYS A 403 7.03 16.82 -8.57
CA LYS A 403 8.37 16.31 -8.86
C LYS A 403 8.97 15.69 -7.58
N GLN A 404 9.77 14.65 -7.72
CA GLN A 404 10.36 13.92 -6.59
C GLN A 404 11.08 14.83 -5.58
N LYS A 405 11.79 15.84 -6.07
CA LYS A 405 12.47 16.86 -5.23
C LYS A 405 11.49 17.57 -4.30
N LYS A 406 10.33 17.97 -4.84
CA LYS A 406 9.29 18.68 -4.05
C LYS A 406 8.60 17.76 -3.03
N GLN A 407 8.49 16.45 -3.34
CA GLN A 407 7.99 15.47 -2.36
C GLN A 407 8.96 15.32 -1.18
N ILE A 408 10.27 15.21 -1.44
CA ILE A 408 11.30 15.15 -0.40
C ILE A 408 11.29 16.41 0.46
N GLU A 409 11.20 17.58 -0.17
CA GLU A 409 11.12 18.86 0.52
C GLU A 409 9.87 18.97 1.42
N THR A 410 8.71 18.53 0.92
CA THR A 410 7.46 18.52 1.71
C THR A 410 7.58 17.59 2.94
N ILE A 411 8.20 16.42 2.77
CA ILE A 411 8.44 15.49 3.87
C ILE A 411 9.39 16.10 4.90
N GLN A 412 10.45 16.79 4.44
CA GLN A 412 11.39 17.44 5.35
C GLN A 412 10.71 18.53 6.17
N LYS A 413 9.93 19.39 5.54
CA LYS A 413 9.12 20.43 6.21
C LYS A 413 8.16 19.86 7.25
N PHE A 414 7.55 18.70 6.93
CA PHE A 414 6.71 17.99 7.89
C PHE A 414 7.53 17.43 9.07
N ARG A 415 8.73 16.90 8.81
CA ARG A 415 9.66 16.43 9.87
C ARG A 415 10.12 17.60 10.77
N ASP A 416 10.38 18.75 10.19
CA ASP A 416 10.84 19.94 10.90
C ASP A 416 9.71 20.67 11.67
N GLY A 417 8.44 20.23 11.47
CA GLY A 417 7.28 20.79 12.17
C GLY A 417 6.69 22.05 11.53
N GLU A 418 7.14 22.45 10.32
CA GLU A 418 6.50 23.54 9.57
C GLU A 418 5.03 23.17 9.21
N TYR A 419 4.76 21.87 8.96
CA TYR A 419 3.42 21.34 8.79
C TYR A 419 3.01 20.50 9.99
N LYS A 420 1.83 20.76 10.55
CA LYS A 420 1.19 19.94 11.58
C LYS A 420 0.50 18.72 10.95
N VAL A 421 -0.01 18.87 9.72
CA VAL A 421 -0.76 17.86 8.99
C VAL A 421 -0.11 17.59 7.64
N LEU A 422 0.02 16.32 7.27
CA LEU A 422 0.41 15.88 5.93
C LEU A 422 -0.73 15.13 5.28
N ILE A 423 -1.23 15.63 4.14
CA ILE A 423 -2.31 15.03 3.37
C ILE A 423 -1.68 14.17 2.27
N ALA A 424 -2.05 12.90 2.15
CA ALA A 424 -1.40 12.00 1.21
C ALA A 424 -2.40 11.16 0.41
N THR A 425 -2.07 10.93 -0.86
CA THR A 425 -2.68 9.91 -1.70
C THR A 425 -1.84 8.62 -1.65
N ARG A 426 -1.92 7.77 -2.68
CA ARG A 426 -1.17 6.50 -2.80
C ARG A 426 0.33 6.60 -2.52
N VAL A 427 0.94 7.75 -2.81
CA VAL A 427 2.38 7.96 -2.57
C VAL A 427 2.72 7.88 -1.09
N GLY A 428 1.80 8.30 -0.22
CA GLY A 428 1.95 8.19 1.22
C GLY A 428 1.60 6.82 1.80
N GLU A 429 0.95 5.94 1.02
CA GLU A 429 0.60 4.58 1.46
C GLU A 429 1.80 3.63 1.40
N GLU A 430 2.65 3.76 0.38
CA GLU A 430 3.77 2.86 0.13
C GLU A 430 5.11 3.60 0.27
N GLY A 431 5.92 3.18 1.24
CA GLY A 431 7.35 3.43 1.22
C GLY A 431 7.86 4.81 1.62
N LEU A 432 7.04 5.69 2.14
CA LEU A 432 7.55 6.90 2.76
C LEU A 432 7.87 6.61 4.23
N ASP A 433 9.14 6.77 4.60
CA ASP A 433 9.53 6.83 6.01
C ASP A 433 9.07 8.18 6.58
N ILE A 434 7.78 8.23 6.88
CA ILE A 434 7.19 9.36 7.61
C ILE A 434 7.31 8.98 9.07
N SER A 435 8.38 9.42 9.68
CA SER A 435 8.64 9.23 11.10
C SER A 435 7.50 9.79 11.94
N GLU A 436 7.11 9.02 12.93
CA GLU A 436 6.34 9.37 14.12
C GLU A 436 5.20 10.37 13.92
N VAL A 437 4.02 9.85 13.59
CA VAL A 437 2.78 10.61 13.63
C VAL A 437 1.93 10.13 14.80
N ASN A 438 1.32 11.06 15.52
CA ASN A 438 0.45 10.77 16.66
C ASN A 438 -0.96 10.36 16.21
N LEU A 439 -1.36 10.79 15.02
CA LEU A 439 -2.68 10.54 14.47
C LEU A 439 -2.61 10.20 12.98
N VAL A 440 -3.33 9.14 12.60
CA VAL A 440 -3.64 8.85 11.19
C VAL A 440 -5.14 8.94 10.97
N VAL A 441 -5.57 9.70 9.97
CA VAL A 441 -6.98 9.83 9.59
C VAL A 441 -7.19 9.27 8.19
N PHE A 442 -8.13 8.35 8.04
CA PHE A 442 -8.65 7.93 6.75
C PHE A 442 -9.88 8.76 6.42
N PHE A 443 -9.73 9.71 5.51
CA PHE A 443 -10.82 10.57 5.07
C PHE A 443 -11.82 9.82 4.19
N ASP A 444 -11.34 8.83 3.42
CA ASP A 444 -12.17 7.90 2.63
C ASP A 444 -11.68 6.45 2.79
N ASN A 445 -12.56 5.51 2.45
CA ASN A 445 -12.27 4.09 2.55
C ASN A 445 -11.92 3.47 1.19
N VAL A 446 -10.93 2.58 1.19
CA VAL A 446 -10.52 1.81 0.01
C VAL A 446 -10.79 0.32 0.25
N PRO A 447 -11.49 -0.38 -0.66
CA PRO A 447 -11.85 -1.79 -0.48
C PRO A 447 -10.66 -2.74 -0.69
N SER A 448 -9.50 -2.42 -0.12
CA SER A 448 -8.27 -3.18 -0.23
C SER A 448 -7.70 -3.49 1.15
N SER A 449 -7.61 -4.79 1.49
CA SER A 449 -7.02 -5.26 2.75
C SER A 449 -5.55 -4.84 2.88
N ILE A 450 -4.81 -4.91 1.79
CA ILE A 450 -3.38 -4.56 1.76
C ILE A 450 -3.21 -3.07 2.07
N ARG A 451 -3.98 -2.20 1.41
CA ARG A 451 -3.92 -0.76 1.67
C ARG A 451 -4.34 -0.40 3.10
N TYR A 452 -5.37 -1.07 3.62
CA TYR A 452 -5.80 -0.87 4.99
C TYR A 452 -4.66 -1.16 5.98
N VAL A 453 -3.97 -2.29 5.83
CA VAL A 453 -2.85 -2.67 6.69
C VAL A 453 -1.65 -1.74 6.51
N GLN A 454 -1.32 -1.35 5.28
CA GLN A 454 -0.23 -0.41 5.01
C GLN A 454 -0.50 0.96 5.62
N ARG A 455 -1.73 1.45 5.54
CA ARG A 455 -2.15 2.71 6.17
C ARG A 455 -2.07 2.64 7.68
N LYS A 456 -2.63 1.59 8.28
CA LYS A 456 -2.62 1.37 9.73
C LYS A 456 -1.19 1.32 10.29
N GLY A 457 -0.25 0.71 9.58
CA GLY A 457 1.16 0.61 9.98
C GLY A 457 1.93 1.94 10.06
N ARG A 458 1.29 3.08 9.80
CA ARG A 458 1.94 4.41 9.89
C ARG A 458 1.86 5.04 11.29
N THR A 459 0.98 4.53 12.14
CA THR A 459 0.88 4.94 13.55
C THR A 459 1.33 3.81 14.47
N GLY A 460 1.80 4.08 15.65
CA GLY A 460 2.19 3.06 16.65
C GLY A 460 3.63 2.54 16.53
N ARG A 461 4.57 3.30 15.93
CA ARG A 461 5.98 2.87 15.83
C ARG A 461 6.83 3.17 17.07
N LYS A 462 6.56 4.26 17.76
CA LYS A 462 7.30 4.65 19.00
C LYS A 462 6.40 5.16 20.11
N ASP A 463 5.24 5.77 19.80
CA ASP A 463 4.30 6.30 20.77
C ASP A 463 2.89 5.76 20.51
N PHE A 464 2.02 5.86 21.53
CA PHE A 464 0.61 5.50 21.45
C PHE A 464 -0.07 6.29 20.32
N GLY A 465 -0.34 5.64 19.19
CA GLY A 465 -0.90 6.25 18.00
C GLY A 465 -2.42 6.13 17.94
N ARG A 466 -3.09 7.19 17.50
CA ARG A 466 -4.54 7.20 17.26
C ARG A 466 -4.85 7.04 15.79
N LEU A 467 -5.76 6.14 15.45
CA LEU A 467 -6.26 5.91 14.10
C LEU A 467 -7.73 6.28 14.02
N VAL A 468 -8.08 7.21 13.15
CA VAL A 468 -9.46 7.63 12.91
C VAL A 468 -9.87 7.29 11.49
N VAL A 469 -11.03 6.69 11.33
CA VAL A 469 -11.63 6.38 10.02
C VAL A 469 -12.95 7.12 9.91
N LEU A 470 -13.06 8.06 8.97
CA LEU A 470 -14.29 8.80 8.69
C LEU A 470 -15.11 8.06 7.65
N ILE A 471 -16.38 7.79 7.96
CA ILE A 471 -17.28 7.01 7.11
C ILE A 471 -18.56 7.80 6.91
N ALA A 472 -18.92 8.06 5.65
CA ALA A 472 -20.22 8.62 5.33
C ALA A 472 -21.28 7.50 5.36
N LYS A 473 -22.27 7.67 6.24
CA LYS A 473 -23.36 6.71 6.45
C LYS A 473 -24.29 6.66 5.23
N ASP A 474 -24.85 5.49 4.94
CA ASP A 474 -25.78 5.23 3.83
C ASP A 474 -25.21 5.57 2.44
N THR A 475 -23.90 5.42 2.27
CA THR A 475 -23.18 5.70 1.03
C THR A 475 -22.34 4.53 0.56
N THR A 476 -21.74 4.67 -0.64
CA THR A 476 -20.74 3.72 -1.15
C THR A 476 -19.50 3.66 -0.26
N ASP A 477 -19.20 4.72 0.48
CA ASP A 477 -18.08 4.78 1.42
C ASP A 477 -18.24 3.78 2.57
N GLU A 478 -19.46 3.69 3.14
CA GLU A 478 -19.79 2.66 4.14
C GLU A 478 -19.72 1.25 3.55
N THR A 479 -20.21 1.06 2.32
CA THR A 479 -20.12 -0.22 1.63
C THR A 479 -18.65 -0.64 1.46
N TYR A 480 -17.77 0.28 1.07
CA TYR A 480 -16.33 0.01 0.94
C TYR A 480 -15.66 -0.31 2.28
N TYR A 481 -16.09 0.32 3.36
CA TYR A 481 -15.65 -0.02 4.71
C TYR A 481 -15.94 -1.49 5.05
N TRP A 482 -17.16 -1.93 4.88
CA TRP A 482 -17.54 -3.32 5.17
C TRP A 482 -16.83 -4.34 4.28
N ILE A 483 -16.67 -4.02 2.98
CA ILE A 483 -15.89 -4.85 2.05
C ILE A 483 -14.42 -4.91 2.50
N GLY A 484 -13.84 -3.78 2.87
CA GLY A 484 -12.47 -3.70 3.38
C GLY A 484 -12.26 -4.55 4.63
N LYS A 485 -13.15 -4.43 5.61
CA LYS A 485 -13.11 -5.21 6.85
C LYS A 485 -13.19 -6.72 6.60
N ARG A 486 -14.10 -7.17 5.72
CA ARG A 486 -14.21 -8.58 5.32
C ARG A 486 -12.94 -9.09 4.64
N LYS A 487 -12.32 -8.29 3.77
CA LYS A 487 -11.05 -8.66 3.09
C LYS A 487 -9.89 -8.78 4.06
N VAL A 488 -9.79 -7.90 5.06
CA VAL A 488 -8.76 -7.98 6.11
C VAL A 488 -8.92 -9.27 6.90
N THR A 489 -10.15 -9.60 7.33
CA THR A 489 -10.42 -10.85 8.04
C THR A 489 -10.09 -12.09 7.19
N ALA A 490 -10.47 -12.06 5.90
CA ALA A 490 -10.14 -13.16 4.97
C ALA A 490 -8.62 -13.30 4.76
N ALA A 491 -7.89 -12.20 4.67
CA ALA A 491 -6.43 -12.22 4.51
C ALA A 491 -5.70 -12.75 5.75
N LYS A 492 -6.19 -12.47 6.96
CA LYS A 492 -5.63 -13.04 8.20
C LYS A 492 -5.69 -14.57 8.23
N GLY A 493 -6.79 -15.17 7.79
CA GLY A 493 -6.93 -16.64 7.71
C GLY A 493 -6.30 -17.28 6.44
N MET A 494 -5.75 -16.49 5.53
CA MET A 494 -5.19 -17.01 4.29
C MET A 494 -3.83 -17.70 4.52
N GLY A 495 -3.04 -17.25 5.49
CA GLY A 495 -1.75 -17.85 5.84
C GLY A 495 -1.87 -19.34 6.14
N ASP A 496 -2.77 -19.71 7.07
CA ASP A 496 -3.01 -21.10 7.44
C ASP A 496 -3.49 -21.94 6.26
N LYS A 497 -4.34 -21.35 5.39
CA LYS A 497 -4.82 -22.03 4.17
C LYS A 497 -3.69 -22.29 3.18
N MET A 498 -2.78 -21.35 3.02
CA MET A 498 -1.64 -21.48 2.10
C MET A 498 -0.56 -22.39 2.66
N THR A 499 -0.34 -22.42 3.97
CA THR A 499 0.53 -23.41 4.62
C THR A 499 0.00 -24.83 4.36
N LYS A 500 -1.30 -25.07 4.56
CA LYS A 500 -1.94 -26.35 4.22
C LYS A 500 -1.91 -26.69 2.73
N TYR A 501 -1.93 -25.68 1.86
CA TYR A 501 -1.76 -25.87 0.42
C TYR A 501 -0.35 -26.37 0.09
N LEU A 502 0.68 -25.72 0.64
CA LEU A 502 2.08 -26.15 0.47
C LEU A 502 2.33 -27.57 0.99
N GLU A 503 1.78 -27.93 2.16
CA GLU A 503 1.88 -29.29 2.72
C GLU A 503 1.30 -30.37 1.81
N LYS A 504 0.30 -30.02 0.97
CA LYS A 504 -0.32 -30.95 0.00
C LYS A 504 0.47 -31.05 -1.31
N GLU A 505 1.04 -29.94 -1.76
CA GLU A 505 1.81 -29.85 -3.02
C GLU A 505 3.23 -30.41 -2.86
N THR A 506 3.78 -30.39 -1.63
CA THR A 506 5.08 -30.99 -1.31
C THR A 506 4.83 -32.32 -0.62
N PRO A 507 4.81 -33.46 -1.33
CA PRO A 507 4.73 -34.75 -0.66
C PRO A 507 5.95 -34.86 0.26
N LYS A 508 5.72 -35.00 1.57
CA LYS A 508 6.80 -35.37 2.51
C LYS A 508 7.53 -36.56 1.87
N ALA A 509 8.80 -36.37 1.53
CA ALA A 509 9.66 -37.49 1.24
C ALA A 509 9.49 -38.47 2.42
N LYS A 510 8.87 -39.61 2.17
CA LYS A 510 8.78 -40.66 3.18
C LYS A 510 10.20 -40.92 3.63
N SER A 511 10.51 -40.61 4.87
CA SER A 511 11.75 -41.03 5.49
C SER A 511 11.78 -42.53 5.42
N GLY A 512 12.50 -43.05 4.43
CA GLY A 512 12.73 -44.47 4.25
C GLY A 512 13.70 -44.96 5.32
N LEU A 513 13.26 -45.03 6.58
CA LEU A 513 14.02 -45.61 7.70
C LEU A 513 13.19 -46.61 8.51
N ASP A 514 11.93 -46.92 8.09
CA ASP A 514 11.10 -47.93 8.77
C ASP A 514 10.94 -49.25 8.00
N SER A 515 11.89 -49.59 7.12
CA SER A 515 11.92 -50.89 6.44
C SER A 515 13.19 -51.73 6.66
N PHE A 516 13.92 -51.45 7.74
CA PHE A 516 14.98 -52.31 8.21
C PHE A 516 14.93 -52.43 9.74
N PHE A 517 13.93 -53.13 10.24
CA PHE A 517 14.03 -53.93 11.48
C PHE A 517 12.89 -54.95 11.45
#